data_7b4a1cc71d3d6ca23844161ab275792f
#
_entry.id   7b4a1cc71d3d6ca23844161ab275792f
#
_cell.length_a   1.000
_cell.length_b   1.000
_cell.length_c   1.000
_cell.angle_alpha   90.00
_cell.angle_beta   90.00
_cell.angle_gamma   90.00
#
_symmetry.space_group_name_H-M   'P 1'
#
loop_
_entity.id
_entity.type
_entity.pdbx_description
1 polymer ?
#
loop_
_entity_poly.entity_id
_entity_poly.type
_entity_poly.pdbx_seq_one_letter_code
_entity_poly.pdbx_strand_id
1 'polypeptide(L)'
;MAFPFEPAITAPRATRVQALGRLAVRLWDQALQPICLNCRTDPESNHGLCEKCLQLISLNATCCEICARPLTQNLVCGQCQKIPPFFDRALTPLLYVDPVDRFLCGLKYREQFSFARFAAGVMT
;
A
#
# COMPACT_ATOMS: atom_id res chain seq x y z
N MET A 1 -18.98 -13.66 13.91
CA MET A 1 -19.77 -13.78 12.69
C MET A 1 -18.88 -13.43 11.53
N ALA A 2 -18.46 -14.43 10.74
CA ALA A 2 -17.60 -14.23 9.56
C ALA A 2 -18.50 -13.80 8.40
N PHE A 3 -18.16 -12.69 7.76
CA PHE A 3 -18.80 -12.28 6.50
C PHE A 3 -18.23 -13.14 5.37
N PRO A 4 -19.03 -13.90 4.64
CA PRO A 4 -18.58 -14.60 3.45
C PRO A 4 -18.63 -13.61 2.27
N PHE A 5 -17.58 -12.81 2.11
CA PHE A 5 -17.34 -12.15 0.83
C PHE A 5 -16.37 -13.02 0.04
N GLU A 6 -16.90 -14.01 -0.62
CA GLU A 6 -16.20 -14.73 -1.67
C GLU A 6 -16.42 -13.94 -2.99
N PRO A 7 -15.42 -13.25 -3.52
CA PRO A 7 -15.50 -12.74 -4.88
C PRO A 7 -15.32 -13.94 -5.80
N ALA A 8 -16.43 -14.50 -6.28
CA ALA A 8 -16.43 -15.43 -7.40
C ALA A 8 -16.03 -14.67 -8.68
N ILE A 9 -14.78 -14.17 -8.74
CA ILE A 9 -14.16 -13.76 -9.99
C ILE A 9 -13.59 -15.03 -10.59
N THR A 10 -14.42 -15.73 -11.37
CA THR A 10 -13.97 -16.76 -12.30
C THR A 10 -12.98 -16.09 -13.25
N ALA A 11 -11.69 -16.30 -13.03
CA ALA A 11 -10.64 -15.74 -13.87
C ALA A 11 -10.87 -16.26 -15.31
N PRO A 12 -11.08 -15.38 -16.30
CA PRO A 12 -11.24 -15.82 -17.68
C PRO A 12 -9.97 -16.56 -18.11
N ARG A 13 -10.14 -17.69 -18.81
CA ARG A 13 -9.01 -18.45 -19.38
C ARG A 13 -8.11 -17.48 -20.12
N ALA A 14 -6.86 -17.36 -19.67
CA ALA A 14 -5.88 -16.46 -20.23
C ALA A 14 -5.68 -16.77 -21.72
N THR A 15 -6.06 -15.84 -22.58
CA THR A 15 -5.79 -15.93 -24.00
C THR A 15 -4.29 -15.83 -24.25
N ARG A 16 -3.79 -16.38 -25.38
CA ARG A 16 -2.35 -16.30 -25.75
C ARG A 16 -1.79 -14.88 -25.68
N VAL A 17 -2.62 -13.87 -26.00
CA VAL A 17 -2.26 -12.44 -25.91
C VAL A 17 -2.01 -12.00 -24.45
N GLN A 18 -2.80 -12.50 -23.50
CA GLN A 18 -2.60 -12.20 -22.08
C GLN A 18 -1.35 -12.89 -21.52
N ALA A 19 -1.00 -14.07 -22.01
CA ALA A 19 0.24 -14.75 -21.63
C ALA A 19 1.48 -14.02 -22.15
N LEU A 20 1.47 -13.54 -23.39
CA LEU A 20 2.53 -12.71 -23.97
C LEU A 20 2.66 -11.37 -23.24
N GLY A 21 1.55 -10.73 -22.89
CA GLY A 21 1.55 -9.50 -22.09
C GLY A 21 2.18 -9.69 -20.72
N ARG A 22 1.86 -10.80 -20.02
CA ARG A 22 2.46 -11.13 -18.73
C ARG A 22 3.96 -11.43 -18.83
N LEU A 23 4.40 -12.07 -19.91
CA LEU A 23 5.81 -12.34 -20.17
C LEU A 23 6.57 -11.04 -20.46
N ALA A 24 6.00 -10.16 -21.29
CA ALA A 24 6.57 -8.84 -21.58
C ALA A 24 6.71 -7.98 -20.32
N VAL A 25 5.70 -7.95 -19.46
CA VAL A 25 5.74 -7.23 -18.17
C VAL A 25 6.83 -7.81 -17.27
N ARG A 26 6.98 -9.14 -17.18
CA ARG A 26 8.03 -9.77 -16.36
C ARG A 26 9.42 -9.47 -16.90
N LEU A 27 9.61 -9.50 -18.22
CA LEU A 27 10.90 -9.16 -18.86
C LEU A 27 11.22 -7.67 -18.66
N TRP A 28 10.21 -6.80 -18.72
CA TRP A 28 10.34 -5.38 -18.44
C TRP A 28 10.71 -5.12 -16.98
N ASP A 29 10.05 -5.80 -16.05
CA ASP A 29 10.36 -5.72 -14.61
C ASP A 29 11.78 -6.23 -14.27
N GLN A 30 12.29 -7.20 -15.03
CA GLN A 30 13.67 -7.69 -14.88
C GLN A 30 14.72 -6.77 -15.53
N ALA A 31 14.37 -6.09 -16.63
CA ALA A 31 15.27 -5.18 -17.34
C ALA A 31 15.43 -3.83 -16.64
N LEU A 32 14.38 -3.37 -15.95
CA LEU A 32 14.41 -2.15 -15.14
C LEU A 32 14.71 -2.55 -13.69
N GLN A 33 15.98 -2.49 -13.30
CA GLN A 33 16.35 -2.69 -11.91
C GLN A 33 15.61 -1.67 -11.05
N PRO A 34 14.85 -2.11 -10.05
CA PRO A 34 14.13 -1.19 -9.19
C PRO A 34 15.13 -0.35 -8.41
N ILE A 35 15.06 0.96 -8.53
CA ILE A 35 15.86 1.91 -7.73
C ILE A 35 15.03 2.25 -6.49
N CYS A 36 15.69 2.32 -5.33
CA CYS A 36 15.03 2.70 -4.09
C CYS A 36 14.35 4.08 -4.23
N LEU A 37 13.07 4.15 -3.92
CA LEU A 37 12.24 5.36 -4.06
C LEU A 37 12.75 6.54 -3.22
N ASN A 38 13.42 6.26 -2.10
CA ASN A 38 13.89 7.28 -1.19
C ASN A 38 15.35 7.67 -1.43
N CYS A 39 16.29 6.71 -1.38
CA CYS A 39 17.72 7.00 -1.47
C CYS A 39 18.32 6.75 -2.86
N ARG A 40 17.55 6.19 -3.80
CA ARG A 40 17.94 5.87 -5.18
C ARG A 40 19.11 4.88 -5.30
N THR A 41 19.45 4.17 -4.24
CA THR A 41 20.39 3.04 -4.31
C THR A 41 19.67 1.79 -4.82
N ASP A 42 20.45 0.78 -5.20
CA ASP A 42 19.90 -0.51 -5.62
C ASP A 42 19.19 -1.18 -4.42
N PRO A 43 17.90 -1.47 -4.48
CA PRO A 43 17.21 -2.16 -3.40
C PRO A 43 17.41 -3.67 -3.55
N GLU A 44 17.94 -4.29 -2.53
CA GLU A 44 17.99 -5.76 -2.43
C GLU A 44 16.57 -6.39 -2.34
N SER A 45 15.53 -5.57 -2.21
CA SER A 45 14.15 -6.02 -2.08
C SER A 45 13.26 -5.62 -3.27
N ASN A 46 12.35 -6.50 -3.69
CA ASN A 46 11.39 -6.28 -4.78
C ASN A 46 10.30 -5.24 -4.46
N HIS A 47 10.34 -4.60 -3.30
CA HIS A 47 9.28 -3.68 -2.84
C HIS A 47 9.52 -2.21 -3.21
N GLY A 48 10.60 -1.88 -3.93
CA GLY A 48 10.90 -0.51 -4.35
C GLY A 48 11.50 0.38 -3.26
N LEU A 49 11.80 -0.17 -2.08
CA LEU A 49 12.54 0.47 -0.99
C LEU A 49 13.67 -0.45 -0.52
N CYS A 50 14.85 0.08 -0.26
CA CYS A 50 15.90 -0.68 0.39
C CYS A 50 15.57 -0.88 1.88
N GLU A 51 16.22 -1.86 2.53
CA GLU A 51 15.99 -2.21 3.94
C GLU A 51 16.07 -1.00 4.87
N LYS A 52 17.10 -0.16 4.71
CA LYS A 52 17.29 1.07 5.52
C LYS A 52 16.14 2.06 5.35
N CYS A 53 15.64 2.23 4.13
CA CYS A 53 14.54 3.14 3.86
C CYS A 53 13.19 2.55 4.28
N LEU A 54 13.05 1.23 4.28
CA LEU A 54 11.87 0.56 4.79
C LEU A 54 11.70 0.78 6.30
N GLN A 55 12.80 0.81 7.06
CA GLN A 55 12.79 1.11 8.50
C GLN A 55 12.35 2.55 8.83
N LEU A 56 12.40 3.47 7.86
CA LEU A 56 11.90 4.84 8.03
C LEU A 56 10.37 4.94 7.86
N ILE A 57 9.74 3.88 7.37
CA ILE A 57 8.29 3.87 7.17
C ILE A 57 7.60 3.66 8.51
N SER A 58 6.83 4.64 8.93
CA SER A 58 6.05 4.57 10.16
C SER A 58 4.72 3.87 9.92
N LEU A 59 4.54 2.71 10.55
CA LEU A 59 3.30 1.96 10.51
C LEU A 59 2.29 2.53 11.51
N ASN A 60 1.02 2.51 11.15
CA ASN A 60 -0.10 2.88 12.01
C ASN A 60 -0.59 1.64 12.78
N ALA A 61 0.27 1.08 13.64
CA ALA A 61 0.01 -0.17 14.34
C ALA A 61 -1.05 -0.04 15.44
N THR A 62 -1.09 1.13 16.11
CA THR A 62 -2.05 1.40 17.20
C THR A 62 -2.97 2.54 16.79
N CYS A 63 -4.22 2.22 16.51
CA CYS A 63 -5.15 3.20 15.96
C CYS A 63 -6.61 2.92 16.37
N CYS A 64 -7.47 3.91 16.12
CA CYS A 64 -8.91 3.78 16.32
C CYS A 64 -9.47 2.68 15.41
N GLU A 65 -10.26 1.77 15.97
CA GLU A 65 -10.87 0.63 15.25
C GLU A 65 -11.84 1.06 14.14
N ILE A 66 -12.40 2.27 14.24
CA ILE A 66 -13.35 2.80 13.27
C ILE A 66 -12.66 3.68 12.22
N CYS A 67 -12.01 4.78 12.64
CA CYS A 67 -11.49 5.79 11.70
C CYS A 67 -9.97 5.73 11.46
N ALA A 68 -9.28 4.73 12.02
CA ALA A 68 -7.84 4.53 11.91
C ALA A 68 -6.97 5.72 12.38
N ARG A 69 -7.50 6.65 13.16
CA ARG A 69 -6.69 7.72 13.77
C ARG A 69 -5.64 7.10 14.70
N PRO A 70 -4.37 7.51 14.64
CA PRO A 70 -3.35 7.04 15.58
C PRO A 70 -3.74 7.30 17.02
N LEU A 71 -3.56 6.30 17.87
CA LEU A 71 -3.85 6.33 19.31
C LEU A 71 -2.69 5.67 20.08
N THR A 72 -2.66 5.85 21.38
CA THR A 72 -1.72 5.14 22.28
C THR A 72 -2.18 3.72 22.60
N GLN A 73 -3.46 3.42 22.41
CA GLN A 73 -4.09 2.12 22.64
C GLN A 73 -5.11 1.84 21.53
N ASN A 74 -5.32 0.56 21.21
CA ASN A 74 -6.33 0.13 20.25
C ASN A 74 -7.73 0.20 20.87
N LEU A 75 -8.38 1.34 20.70
CA LEU A 75 -9.71 1.64 21.21
C LEU A 75 -10.46 2.51 20.19
N VAL A 76 -11.72 2.75 20.45
CA VAL A 76 -12.50 3.73 19.69
C VAL A 76 -12.16 5.14 20.19
N CYS A 77 -11.72 6.03 19.30
CA CYS A 77 -11.37 7.40 19.69
C CYS A 77 -12.60 8.20 20.13
N GLY A 78 -12.38 9.22 20.97
CA GLY A 78 -13.46 10.03 21.51
C GLY A 78 -14.35 10.70 20.47
N GLN A 79 -13.83 11.00 19.28
CA GLN A 79 -14.62 11.53 18.17
C GLN A 79 -15.62 10.49 17.65
N CYS A 80 -15.18 9.26 17.40
CA CYS A 80 -16.05 8.17 16.90
C CYS A 80 -17.05 7.70 17.97
N GLN A 81 -16.71 7.85 19.27
CA GLN A 81 -17.67 7.58 20.35
C GLN A 81 -18.80 8.60 20.40
N LYS A 82 -18.49 9.88 20.17
CA LYS A 82 -19.49 10.96 20.22
C LYS A 82 -20.34 11.04 18.95
N ILE A 83 -19.69 10.95 17.80
CA ILE A 83 -20.31 11.07 16.48
C ILE A 83 -19.78 9.93 15.61
N PRO A 84 -20.47 8.79 15.57
CA PRO A 84 -20.08 7.67 14.69
C PRO A 84 -20.06 8.12 13.22
N PRO A 85 -19.02 7.78 12.45
CA PRO A 85 -18.99 8.06 11.02
C PRO A 85 -20.00 7.19 10.26
N PHE A 86 -20.31 7.58 9.02
CA PHE A 86 -21.26 6.85 8.14
C PHE A 86 -20.64 5.58 7.50
N PHE A 87 -19.36 5.29 7.75
CA PHE A 87 -18.66 4.10 7.27
C PHE A 87 -18.36 3.15 8.44
N ASP A 88 -18.26 1.87 8.15
CA ASP A 88 -18.04 0.84 9.18
C ASP A 88 -16.59 0.87 9.72
N ARG A 89 -15.61 0.96 8.82
CA ARG A 89 -14.20 0.94 9.18
C ARG A 89 -13.30 1.59 8.13
N ALA A 90 -12.30 2.32 8.59
CA ALA A 90 -11.17 2.78 7.78
C ALA A 90 -9.93 1.92 8.06
N LEU A 91 -9.16 1.62 7.03
CA LEU A 91 -7.85 0.95 7.13
C LEU A 91 -6.77 1.92 6.64
N THR A 92 -5.84 2.24 7.51
CA THR A 92 -4.73 3.15 7.21
C THR A 92 -3.45 2.53 7.76
N PRO A 93 -2.77 1.67 6.98
CA PRO A 93 -1.60 0.94 7.49
C PRO A 93 -0.37 1.82 7.69
N LEU A 94 -0.30 2.97 7.03
CA LEU A 94 0.84 3.87 7.07
C LEU A 94 0.47 5.22 7.72
N LEU A 95 1.38 5.77 8.49
CA LEU A 95 1.26 7.15 8.98
C LEU A 95 1.63 8.14 7.87
N TYR A 96 0.89 9.25 7.77
CA TYR A 96 1.14 10.34 6.83
C TYR A 96 2.22 11.28 7.35
N VAL A 97 3.45 10.76 7.43
CA VAL A 97 4.65 11.47 7.86
C VAL A 97 5.78 11.19 6.86
N ASP A 98 6.89 11.96 6.93
CA ASP A 98 8.05 11.70 6.07
C ASP A 98 8.58 10.27 6.26
N PRO A 99 8.88 9.52 5.17
CA PRO A 99 8.84 9.86 3.75
C PRO A 99 7.51 9.53 3.03
N VAL A 100 6.50 9.00 3.71
CA VAL A 100 5.23 8.54 3.11
C VAL A 100 4.44 9.70 2.49
N ASP A 101 4.43 10.87 3.14
CA ASP A 101 3.78 12.07 2.64
C ASP A 101 4.35 12.53 1.30
N ARG A 102 5.68 12.53 1.14
CA ARG A 102 6.36 12.86 -0.13
C ARG A 102 6.01 11.87 -1.23
N PHE A 103 5.97 10.57 -0.92
CA PHE A 103 5.63 9.54 -1.89
C PHE A 103 4.17 9.64 -2.34
N LEU A 104 3.26 9.90 -1.42
CA LEU A 104 1.84 10.11 -1.74
C LEU A 104 1.60 11.40 -2.53
N CYS A 105 2.29 12.48 -2.20
CA CYS A 105 2.28 13.71 -3.00
C CYS A 105 2.86 13.49 -4.39
N GLY A 106 3.95 12.72 -4.50
CA GLY A 106 4.54 12.32 -5.77
C GLY A 106 3.55 11.53 -6.64
N LEU A 107 2.87 10.57 -6.05
CA LEU A 107 1.86 9.76 -6.74
C LEU A 107 0.65 10.59 -7.20
N LYS A 108 0.11 11.46 -6.33
CA LYS A 108 -1.11 12.21 -6.61
C LYS A 108 -0.93 13.40 -7.56
N TYR A 109 0.23 14.08 -7.48
CA TYR A 109 0.41 15.37 -8.13
C TYR A 109 1.57 15.42 -9.12
N ARG A 110 2.43 14.39 -9.18
CA ARG A 110 3.63 14.36 -10.04
C ARG A 110 3.73 13.09 -10.88
N GLU A 111 2.67 12.31 -10.97
CA GLU A 111 2.59 11.06 -11.77
C GLU A 111 3.70 10.04 -11.44
N GLN A 112 4.22 10.06 -10.22
CA GLN A 112 5.26 9.15 -9.75
C GLN A 112 4.63 7.83 -9.27
N PHE A 113 4.31 6.94 -10.21
CA PHE A 113 3.61 5.68 -9.93
C PHE A 113 4.46 4.61 -9.22
N SER A 114 5.75 4.84 -9.05
CA SER A 114 6.66 3.87 -8.39
C SER A 114 6.21 3.51 -6.97
N PHE A 115 5.64 4.47 -6.22
CA PHE A 115 5.11 4.22 -4.88
C PHE A 115 3.86 3.34 -4.87
N ALA A 116 3.09 3.27 -5.96
CA ALA A 116 1.88 2.46 -6.03
C ALA A 116 2.17 0.96 -5.82
N ARG A 117 3.32 0.46 -6.31
CA ARG A 117 3.75 -0.93 -6.11
C ARG A 117 4.02 -1.23 -4.63
N PHE A 118 4.71 -0.34 -3.93
CA PHE A 118 4.96 -0.46 -2.49
C PHE A 118 3.63 -0.40 -1.71
N ALA A 119 2.78 0.59 -1.99
CA ALA A 119 1.50 0.74 -1.32
C ALA A 119 0.59 -0.47 -1.52
N ALA A 120 0.54 -1.04 -2.73
CA ALA A 120 -0.21 -2.26 -3.00
C ALA A 120 0.29 -3.45 -2.15
N GLY A 121 1.61 -3.61 -2.00
CA GLY A 121 2.19 -4.68 -1.17
C GLY A 121 1.90 -4.54 0.32
N VAL A 122 1.69 -3.31 0.82
CA VAL A 122 1.33 -3.07 2.24
C VAL A 122 -0.17 -3.29 2.49
N MET A 123 -1.02 -3.20 1.45
CA MET A 123 -2.47 -3.35 1.56
C MET A 123 -2.98 -4.77 1.27
N THR A 124 -2.13 -5.69 0.84
CA THR A 124 -2.44 -7.11 0.58
C THR A 124 -2.00 -8.01 1.72
#